data_05898f2363a185559610727ba850902c
#
_entry.id   05898f2363a185559610727ba850902c
#
_cell.length_a   1.000
_cell.length_b   1.000
_cell.length_c   1.000
_cell.angle_alpha   90.00
_cell.angle_beta   90.00
_cell.angle_gamma   90.00
#
_symmetry.space_group_name_H-M   'P 1'
#
loop_
_entity.id
_entity.type
_entity.pdbx_description
1 polymer ?
#
loop_
_entity_poly.entity_id
_entity_poly.type
_entity_poly.pdbx_seq_one_letter_code
_entity_poly.pdbx_strand_id
1 'polypeptide(L)'
;MLILGIETSCDETAAAVVEDGVRILSNVVVSQIDIFAEYGGVIPEVAARSHLEAVLPVVNKALSDASCSWEDIDAIAVTHAPGLLGSLLIGTLTARTLAILHDKPLYAVHHLKSHVYANWLSDGKAETVSSSAGLEFSSASYAGVPGEPSLRDEPLGRVRTIRVENSNHGMLQKRLFPAFPLLALVVSGGHTQILYMPGHNEFKIIGTTEDDAVGECFDKVAKILGLPYPGGPAIARVASGVAAKYKLPHPKVAGLNFSFSGLKTAVLRAVQKEVGVPISYPSHKLKELLTPKQVADFAASFQKTAVEILCEKMEMALEQYPDVKSIVVAGGVSANAELRKVLPEAFFPAPALSGDNGAMVAAACYYEILSGVKPVDPYKLNIYPRISIEK
;
A
#
# COMPACT_ATOMS: atom_id res chain seq x y z
N MET A 1 -22.56 10.00 8.22
CA MET A 1 -22.13 8.95 9.18
C MET A 1 -20.66 9.16 9.48
N LEU A 2 -20.34 9.35 10.77
CA LEU A 2 -18.96 9.51 11.23
C LEU A 2 -18.43 8.20 11.81
N ILE A 3 -17.36 7.69 11.24
CA ILE A 3 -16.75 6.42 11.66
C ILE A 3 -15.34 6.69 12.18
N LEU A 4 -15.06 6.21 13.40
CA LEU A 4 -13.72 6.16 13.96
C LEU A 4 -13.05 4.85 13.53
N GLY A 5 -12.04 4.94 12.67
CA GLY A 5 -11.23 3.79 12.24
C GLY A 5 -9.96 3.67 13.06
N ILE A 6 -9.63 2.45 13.49
CA ILE A 6 -8.42 2.12 14.27
C ILE A 6 -7.62 1.05 13.53
N GLU A 7 -6.33 1.32 13.30
CA GLU A 7 -5.38 0.42 12.62
C GLU A 7 -4.16 0.17 13.51
N THR A 8 -3.85 -1.11 13.72
CA THR A 8 -2.66 -1.55 14.48
C THR A 8 -2.11 -2.88 13.97
N SER A 9 -2.37 -3.27 12.71
CA SER A 9 -2.08 -4.66 12.26
C SER A 9 -0.60 -4.99 12.14
N CYS A 10 0.28 -3.99 12.00
CA CYS A 10 1.72 -4.20 11.80
C CYS A 10 2.57 -3.27 12.67
N ASP A 11 3.10 -2.20 12.12
CA ASP A 11 4.04 -1.28 12.77
C ASP A 11 3.57 0.19 12.79
N GLU A 12 2.36 0.46 12.32
CA GLU A 12 1.67 1.74 12.46
C GLU A 12 0.56 1.65 13.51
N THR A 13 0.53 2.62 14.43
CA THR A 13 -0.64 2.89 15.28
C THR A 13 -1.39 4.05 14.68
N ALA A 14 -2.60 3.82 14.19
CA ALA A 14 -3.36 4.89 13.56
C ALA A 14 -4.82 4.93 14.01
N ALA A 15 -5.39 6.15 14.04
CA ALA A 15 -6.81 6.38 14.16
C ALA A 15 -7.25 7.57 13.29
N ALA A 16 -8.47 7.51 12.78
CA ALA A 16 -9.02 8.52 11.91
C ALA A 16 -10.53 8.66 12.11
N VAL A 17 -11.06 9.86 11.89
CA VAL A 17 -12.49 10.10 11.76
C VAL A 17 -12.80 10.39 10.30
N VAL A 18 -13.68 9.59 9.70
CA VAL A 18 -14.09 9.72 8.30
C VAL A 18 -15.59 9.86 8.20
N GLU A 19 -16.04 10.82 7.41
CA GLU A 19 -17.45 11.04 7.12
C GLU A 19 -17.82 10.35 5.80
N ASP A 20 -18.91 9.58 5.86
CA ASP A 20 -19.55 8.89 4.73
C ASP A 20 -18.56 8.05 3.88
N GLY A 21 -17.52 7.49 4.54
CA GLY A 21 -16.52 6.64 3.91
C GLY A 21 -15.60 7.34 2.91
N VAL A 22 -15.70 8.66 2.78
CA VAL A 22 -14.99 9.45 1.76
C VAL A 22 -14.21 10.61 2.36
N ARG A 23 -14.87 11.47 3.15
CA ARG A 23 -14.26 12.70 3.65
C ARG A 23 -13.46 12.46 4.92
N ILE A 24 -12.16 12.64 4.85
CA ILE A 24 -11.27 12.55 6.01
C ILE A 24 -11.43 13.82 6.84
N LEU A 25 -11.86 13.68 8.10
CA LEU A 25 -11.89 14.77 9.07
C LEU A 25 -10.59 14.81 9.88
N SER A 26 -10.03 13.64 10.18
CA SER A 26 -8.72 13.49 10.80
C SER A 26 -8.10 12.16 10.41
N ASN A 27 -6.77 12.09 10.38
CA ASN A 27 -6.04 10.83 10.21
C ASN A 27 -4.67 10.96 10.92
N VAL A 28 -4.55 10.34 12.06
CA VAL A 28 -3.36 10.38 12.92
C VAL A 28 -2.65 9.05 12.82
N VAL A 29 -1.37 9.09 12.45
CA VAL A 29 -0.53 7.90 12.30
C VAL A 29 0.75 8.09 13.11
N VAL A 30 1.08 7.11 13.93
CA VAL A 30 2.35 6.99 14.65
C VAL A 30 3.05 5.75 14.12
N SER A 31 4.12 5.93 13.36
CA SER A 31 4.91 4.84 12.79
C SER A 31 6.05 4.45 13.70
N GLN A 32 6.36 3.17 13.71
CA GLN A 32 7.47 2.57 14.45
C GLN A 32 8.70 2.34 13.54
N ILE A 33 8.69 2.90 12.32
CA ILE A 33 9.75 2.71 11.31
C ILE A 33 11.13 3.02 11.88
N ASP A 34 11.29 4.11 12.65
CA ASP A 34 12.57 4.51 13.22
C ASP A 34 13.12 3.45 14.19
N ILE A 35 12.24 2.82 14.97
CA ILE A 35 12.61 1.72 15.87
C ILE A 35 13.11 0.53 15.04
N PHE A 36 12.39 0.16 13.98
CA PHE A 36 12.70 -1.01 13.18
C PHE A 36 13.82 -0.80 12.16
N ALA A 37 14.17 0.45 11.86
CA ALA A 37 15.33 0.77 11.01
C ALA A 37 16.64 0.20 11.58
N GLU A 38 16.81 0.19 12.90
CA GLU A 38 17.97 -0.38 13.57
C GLU A 38 18.06 -1.90 13.43
N TYR A 39 16.91 -2.58 13.39
CA TYR A 39 16.83 -4.05 13.30
C TYR A 39 16.75 -4.55 11.84
N GLY A 40 16.39 -3.65 10.91
CA GLY A 40 16.20 -3.99 9.50
C GLY A 40 14.94 -4.83 9.23
N GLY A 41 13.90 -4.64 10.04
CA GLY A 41 12.59 -5.30 9.91
C GLY A 41 11.80 -5.30 11.22
N VAL A 42 10.51 -5.60 11.15
CA VAL A 42 9.58 -5.55 12.29
C VAL A 42 9.84 -6.69 13.28
N ILE A 43 9.88 -6.35 14.58
CA ILE A 43 9.92 -7.30 15.69
C ILE A 43 8.55 -7.29 16.37
N PRO A 44 7.74 -8.37 16.25
CA PRO A 44 6.33 -8.40 16.66
C PRO A 44 6.09 -8.01 18.12
N GLU A 45 6.96 -8.42 19.06
CA GLU A 45 6.82 -8.09 20.48
C GLU A 45 7.06 -6.59 20.75
N VAL A 46 8.04 -5.99 20.05
CA VAL A 46 8.31 -4.56 20.16
C VAL A 46 7.14 -3.78 19.57
N ALA A 47 6.62 -4.20 18.43
CA ALA A 47 5.45 -3.58 17.81
C ALA A 47 4.25 -3.55 18.77
N ALA A 48 3.91 -4.70 19.37
CA ALA A 48 2.80 -4.79 20.31
C ALA A 48 2.94 -3.84 21.51
N ARG A 49 4.13 -3.72 22.09
CA ARG A 49 4.39 -2.78 23.21
C ARG A 49 4.23 -1.32 22.79
N SER A 50 4.77 -0.95 21.63
CA SER A 50 4.64 0.42 21.11
C SER A 50 3.17 0.79 20.84
N HIS A 51 2.36 -0.15 20.30
CA HIS A 51 0.92 0.07 20.13
C HIS A 51 0.21 0.34 21.45
N LEU A 52 0.56 -0.40 22.51
CA LEU A 52 -0.06 -0.23 23.82
C LEU A 52 0.10 1.20 24.39
N GLU A 53 1.26 1.80 24.15
CA GLU A 53 1.57 3.17 24.60
C GLU A 53 0.91 4.22 23.71
N ALA A 54 0.80 3.96 22.40
CA ALA A 54 0.39 4.95 21.41
C ALA A 54 -1.12 5.00 21.14
N VAL A 55 -1.84 3.88 21.28
CA VAL A 55 -3.21 3.76 20.71
C VAL A 55 -4.21 4.76 21.32
N LEU A 56 -4.25 4.94 22.62
CA LEU A 56 -5.17 5.90 23.26
C LEU A 56 -4.81 7.37 22.94
N PRO A 57 -3.54 7.81 23.05
CA PRO A 57 -3.13 9.12 22.57
C PRO A 57 -3.52 9.39 21.10
N VAL A 58 -3.35 8.42 20.21
CA VAL A 58 -3.69 8.52 18.79
C VAL A 58 -5.19 8.66 18.57
N VAL A 59 -6.02 7.86 19.27
CA VAL A 59 -7.49 7.97 19.21
C VAL A 59 -7.96 9.33 19.70
N ASN A 60 -7.47 9.78 20.87
CA ASN A 60 -7.85 11.08 21.42
C ASN A 60 -7.45 12.23 20.49
N LYS A 61 -6.29 12.15 19.90
CA LYS A 61 -5.83 13.14 18.92
C LYS A 61 -6.69 13.12 17.66
N ALA A 62 -7.09 11.96 17.17
CA ALA A 62 -7.95 11.85 16.00
C ALA A 62 -9.33 12.50 16.24
N LEU A 63 -9.95 12.29 17.39
CA LEU A 63 -11.20 12.96 17.78
C LEU A 63 -11.01 14.47 17.88
N SER A 64 -9.95 14.92 18.57
CA SER A 64 -9.64 16.34 18.72
C SER A 64 -9.39 17.04 17.38
N ASP A 65 -8.61 16.45 16.48
CA ASP A 65 -8.30 17.01 15.17
C ASP A 65 -9.54 17.06 14.26
N ALA A 66 -10.46 16.11 14.42
CA ALA A 66 -11.76 16.12 13.76
C ALA A 66 -12.77 17.09 14.39
N SER A 67 -12.45 17.68 15.54
CA SER A 67 -13.38 18.48 16.36
C SER A 67 -14.67 17.71 16.71
N CYS A 68 -14.54 16.40 16.94
CA CYS A 68 -15.64 15.49 17.29
C CYS A 68 -15.55 15.04 18.75
N SER A 69 -16.72 14.89 19.36
CA SER A 69 -16.89 14.19 20.65
C SER A 69 -17.30 12.73 20.41
N TRP A 70 -17.40 11.93 21.46
CA TRP A 70 -17.89 10.55 21.35
C TRP A 70 -19.35 10.47 20.92
N GLU A 71 -20.15 11.46 21.25
CA GLU A 71 -21.56 11.57 20.86
C GLU A 71 -21.73 11.67 19.35
N ASP A 72 -20.78 12.32 18.65
CA ASP A 72 -20.80 12.53 17.21
C ASP A 72 -20.43 11.27 16.42
N ILE A 73 -19.73 10.31 17.03
CA ILE A 73 -19.28 9.08 16.36
C ILE A 73 -20.44 8.08 16.26
N ASP A 74 -20.74 7.64 15.04
CA ASP A 74 -21.81 6.67 14.74
C ASP A 74 -21.34 5.22 14.89
N ALA A 75 -20.05 4.93 14.62
CA ALA A 75 -19.49 3.58 14.70
C ALA A 75 -17.98 3.59 14.94
N ILE A 76 -17.48 2.51 15.55
CA ILE A 76 -16.06 2.22 15.68
C ILE A 76 -15.70 1.06 14.75
N ALA A 77 -14.67 1.23 13.96
CA ALA A 77 -14.10 0.23 13.07
C ALA A 77 -12.68 -0.11 13.50
N VAL A 78 -12.31 -1.38 13.49
CA VAL A 78 -10.96 -1.81 13.85
C VAL A 78 -10.49 -2.92 12.94
N THR A 79 -9.24 -2.87 12.55
CA THR A 79 -8.59 -3.97 11.84
C THR A 79 -8.43 -5.16 12.78
N HIS A 80 -9.05 -6.29 12.39
CA HIS A 80 -8.98 -7.53 13.16
C HIS A 80 -8.23 -8.66 12.44
N ALA A 81 -7.92 -8.47 11.15
CA ALA A 81 -7.29 -9.47 10.28
C ALA A 81 -6.86 -8.89 8.92
N PRO A 82 -5.86 -9.44 8.23
CA PRO A 82 -4.72 -10.14 8.82
C PRO A 82 -3.73 -9.18 9.48
N GLY A 83 -2.73 -9.71 10.22
CA GLY A 83 -1.69 -8.89 10.85
C GLY A 83 -0.91 -9.64 11.92
N LEU A 84 -0.03 -8.93 12.62
CA LEU A 84 0.72 -9.47 13.74
C LEU A 84 -0.21 -9.69 14.92
N LEU A 85 -0.16 -10.89 15.52
CA LEU A 85 -1.09 -11.30 16.59
C LEU A 85 -1.14 -10.30 17.74
N GLY A 86 0.02 -9.89 18.25
CA GLY A 86 0.11 -8.93 19.37
C GLY A 86 -0.40 -7.54 18.99
N SER A 87 -0.09 -7.08 17.80
CA SER A 87 -0.51 -5.78 17.26
C SER A 87 -2.04 -5.72 17.09
N LEU A 88 -2.63 -6.73 16.43
CA LEU A 88 -4.09 -6.86 16.28
C LEU A 88 -4.79 -6.91 17.64
N LEU A 89 -4.20 -7.61 18.61
CA LEU A 89 -4.79 -7.75 19.95
C LEU A 89 -4.93 -6.39 20.64
N ILE A 90 -3.92 -5.53 20.57
CA ILE A 90 -3.96 -4.20 21.20
C ILE A 90 -5.06 -3.33 20.59
N GLY A 91 -5.12 -3.23 19.26
CA GLY A 91 -6.16 -2.43 18.57
C GLY A 91 -7.56 -2.93 18.85
N THR A 92 -7.78 -4.26 18.74
CA THR A 92 -9.11 -4.84 18.97
C THR A 92 -9.57 -4.76 20.43
N LEU A 93 -8.68 -4.95 21.40
CA LEU A 93 -9.02 -4.74 22.83
C LEU A 93 -9.38 -3.27 23.12
N THR A 94 -8.62 -2.33 22.56
CA THR A 94 -8.92 -0.91 22.69
C THR A 94 -10.28 -0.58 22.06
N ALA A 95 -10.52 -0.98 20.82
CA ALA A 95 -11.78 -0.72 20.12
C ALA A 95 -12.99 -1.32 20.84
N ARG A 96 -12.86 -2.54 21.36
CA ARG A 96 -13.90 -3.21 22.18
C ARG A 96 -14.22 -2.40 23.44
N THR A 97 -13.19 -1.98 24.17
CA THR A 97 -13.36 -1.20 25.39
C THR A 97 -14.05 0.13 25.12
N LEU A 98 -13.62 0.83 24.07
CA LEU A 98 -14.24 2.10 23.66
C LEU A 98 -15.68 1.91 23.18
N ALA A 99 -15.97 0.85 22.42
CA ALA A 99 -17.32 0.54 21.96
C ALA A 99 -18.29 0.28 23.13
N ILE A 100 -17.85 -0.47 24.15
CA ILE A 100 -18.64 -0.74 25.35
C ILE A 100 -18.81 0.54 26.19
N LEU A 101 -17.74 1.31 26.41
CA LEU A 101 -17.75 2.49 27.26
C LEU A 101 -18.66 3.60 26.70
N HIS A 102 -18.68 3.76 25.38
CA HIS A 102 -19.42 4.83 24.71
C HIS A 102 -20.70 4.33 24.01
N ASP A 103 -21.09 3.07 24.21
CA ASP A 103 -22.28 2.44 23.63
C ASP A 103 -22.33 2.62 22.09
N LYS A 104 -21.21 2.31 21.40
CA LYS A 104 -21.09 2.46 19.96
C LYS A 104 -21.03 1.10 19.25
N PRO A 105 -21.67 0.97 18.08
CA PRO A 105 -21.54 -0.20 17.21
C PRO A 105 -20.07 -0.44 16.85
N LEU A 106 -19.60 -1.70 16.96
CA LEU A 106 -18.25 -2.12 16.64
C LEU A 106 -18.23 -2.94 15.35
N TYR A 107 -17.32 -2.59 14.44
CA TYR A 107 -17.12 -3.31 13.18
C TYR A 107 -15.69 -3.86 13.10
N ALA A 108 -15.60 -5.12 12.71
CA ALA A 108 -14.33 -5.83 12.52
C ALA A 108 -13.95 -5.81 11.03
N VAL A 109 -12.95 -5.04 10.66
CA VAL A 109 -12.60 -4.78 9.26
C VAL A 109 -11.36 -5.58 8.85
N HIS A 110 -11.37 -6.07 7.62
CA HIS A 110 -10.23 -6.78 7.05
C HIS A 110 -9.21 -5.79 6.46
N HIS A 111 -7.95 -5.86 6.90
CA HIS A 111 -6.87 -4.94 6.53
C HIS A 111 -6.70 -4.74 5.01
N LEU A 112 -6.72 -5.82 4.21
CA LEU A 112 -6.56 -5.69 2.76
C LEU A 112 -7.77 -5.03 2.09
N LYS A 113 -8.98 -5.23 2.62
CA LYS A 113 -10.17 -4.48 2.18
C LYS A 113 -9.96 -3.00 2.43
N SER A 114 -9.46 -2.63 3.62
CA SER A 114 -9.15 -1.25 3.97
C SER A 114 -8.22 -0.60 2.96
N HIS A 115 -7.13 -1.25 2.59
CA HIS A 115 -6.22 -0.73 1.55
C HIS A 115 -6.92 -0.45 0.21
N VAL A 116 -7.80 -1.34 -0.24
CA VAL A 116 -8.55 -1.10 -1.48
C VAL A 116 -9.43 0.15 -1.35
N TYR A 117 -10.14 0.28 -0.23
CA TYR A 117 -11.04 1.41 0.01
C TYR A 117 -10.33 2.75 0.28
N ALA A 118 -9.02 2.76 0.50
CA ALA A 118 -8.24 4.00 0.51
C ALA A 118 -8.35 4.80 -0.80
N ASN A 119 -8.73 4.16 -1.91
CA ASN A 119 -8.96 4.81 -3.21
C ASN A 119 -10.29 5.60 -3.30
N TRP A 120 -11.15 5.52 -2.32
CA TRP A 120 -12.37 6.34 -2.22
C TRP A 120 -12.23 7.52 -1.25
N LEU A 121 -11.09 7.63 -0.56
CA LEU A 121 -10.84 8.70 0.39
C LEU A 121 -10.45 10.03 -0.28
N SER A 122 -10.94 11.12 0.28
CA SER A 122 -10.62 12.50 -0.10
C SER A 122 -10.32 13.32 1.16
N ASP A 123 -9.31 14.18 1.10
CA ASP A 123 -8.94 15.10 2.18
C ASP A 123 -9.85 16.34 2.29
N GLY A 124 -10.98 16.32 1.60
CA GLY A 124 -12.00 17.38 1.65
C GLY A 124 -11.58 18.69 0.99
N LYS A 125 -10.38 18.81 0.49
CA LYS A 125 -9.99 19.87 -0.43
C LYS A 125 -10.50 19.46 -1.80
N ALA A 126 -11.76 19.78 -2.10
CA ALA A 126 -12.30 19.65 -3.44
C ALA A 126 -11.40 20.47 -4.37
N GLU A 127 -10.55 19.82 -5.13
CA GLU A 127 -10.08 20.40 -6.37
C GLU A 127 -11.32 20.57 -7.24
N THR A 128 -11.88 21.77 -7.21
CA THR A 128 -12.75 22.23 -8.29
C THR A 128 -11.89 22.20 -9.54
N VAL A 129 -12.01 21.11 -10.30
CA VAL A 129 -11.41 21.03 -11.63
C VAL A 129 -12.18 22.02 -12.48
N SER A 130 -11.70 23.28 -12.49
CA SER A 130 -12.08 24.24 -13.52
C SER A 130 -11.49 23.70 -14.82
N SER A 131 -12.36 23.45 -15.78
CA SER A 131 -12.01 23.11 -17.14
C SER A 131 -11.28 24.30 -17.80
N SER A 132 -9.98 24.40 -17.67
CA SER A 132 -9.10 25.08 -18.64
C SER A 132 -7.64 24.94 -18.23
N ALA A 133 -6.88 24.24 -19.08
CA ALA A 133 -5.45 24.38 -19.35
C ALA A 133 -4.47 24.45 -18.17
N GLY A 134 -3.54 23.49 -18.14
CA GLY A 134 -2.23 23.63 -17.47
C GLY A 134 -2.18 22.95 -16.11
N LEU A 135 -1.65 21.75 -16.06
CA LEU A 135 -1.22 21.11 -14.83
C LEU A 135 0.01 21.85 -14.28
N GLU A 136 -0.21 22.80 -13.39
CA GLU A 136 0.84 23.25 -12.46
C GLU A 136 0.77 22.40 -11.19
N PHE A 137 1.79 21.59 -10.97
CA PHE A 137 1.99 20.86 -9.72
C PHE A 137 2.38 21.85 -8.63
N SER A 138 1.46 22.19 -7.73
CA SER A 138 1.78 22.82 -6.46
C SER A 138 2.40 21.77 -5.53
N SER A 139 3.72 21.86 -5.35
CA SER A 139 4.50 21.04 -4.42
C SER A 139 4.16 21.40 -2.98
N ALA A 140 3.51 20.49 -2.25
CA ALA A 140 3.59 20.50 -0.80
C ALA A 140 5.01 20.09 -0.40
N SER A 141 5.69 20.98 0.30
CA SER A 141 7.10 20.97 0.58
C SER A 141 7.58 19.77 1.38
N TYR A 142 8.29 18.86 0.71
CA TYR A 142 9.45 18.21 1.30
C TYR A 142 10.65 19.11 1.01
N ALA A 143 11.38 19.52 2.03
CA ALA A 143 12.55 20.37 1.89
C ALA A 143 13.56 19.68 0.98
N GLY A 144 13.67 20.16 -0.26
CA GLY A 144 14.54 19.64 -1.28
C GLY A 144 15.95 20.17 -1.12
N VAL A 145 16.92 19.29 -1.39
CA VAL A 145 18.31 19.63 -1.64
C VAL A 145 18.40 20.32 -3.01
N PRO A 146 19.14 21.42 -3.18
CA PRO A 146 19.19 22.16 -4.45
C PRO A 146 20.05 21.44 -5.48
N GLY A 147 19.55 21.33 -6.71
CA GLY A 147 20.32 20.97 -7.90
C GLY A 147 19.69 19.87 -8.75
N GLU A 148 18.57 20.14 -9.45
CA GLU A 148 18.09 19.29 -10.53
C GLU A 148 18.53 19.80 -11.91
N PRO A 149 19.10 18.94 -12.77
CA PRO A 149 19.17 19.20 -14.21
C PRO A 149 17.93 18.66 -14.92
N SER A 150 17.41 19.43 -15.85
CA SER A 150 16.28 19.15 -16.72
C SER A 150 16.39 17.82 -17.46
N LEU A 151 15.36 16.96 -17.33
CA LEU A 151 15.21 15.71 -18.06
C LEU A 151 14.97 15.98 -19.56
N ARG A 152 15.88 15.51 -20.41
CA ARG A 152 15.66 15.34 -21.83
C ARG A 152 15.18 13.92 -22.10
N ASP A 153 14.16 13.83 -22.95
CA ASP A 153 13.54 12.60 -23.40
C ASP A 153 14.55 11.62 -24.04
N GLU A 154 14.68 10.41 -23.45
CA GLU A 154 15.18 9.24 -24.18
C GLU A 154 14.15 8.09 -24.04
N PRO A 155 13.94 7.31 -25.12
CA PRO A 155 12.87 6.32 -25.14
C PRO A 155 13.24 5.13 -24.27
N LEU A 156 12.52 4.97 -23.15
CA LEU A 156 12.48 3.74 -22.37
C LEU A 156 11.99 2.59 -23.26
N GLY A 157 12.78 1.52 -23.33
CA GLY A 157 12.38 0.31 -24.05
C GLY A 157 11.01 -0.16 -23.59
N ARG A 158 10.14 -0.39 -24.55
CA ARG A 158 8.71 -0.76 -24.50
C ARG A 158 8.21 -1.26 -23.15
N VAL A 159 7.91 -0.36 -22.23
CA VAL A 159 6.90 -0.56 -21.21
C VAL A 159 5.57 -0.22 -21.89
N ARG A 160 4.76 -1.23 -22.16
CA ARG A 160 3.43 -1.01 -22.72
C ARG A 160 2.59 -0.32 -21.65
N THR A 161 2.03 0.83 -21.97
CA THR A 161 1.02 1.50 -21.15
C THR A 161 -0.26 0.69 -21.23
N ILE A 162 -0.78 0.23 -20.10
CA ILE A 162 -2.05 -0.49 -20.05
C ILE A 162 -3.17 0.52 -20.28
N ARG A 163 -3.93 0.34 -21.38
CA ARG A 163 -5.14 1.12 -21.65
C ARG A 163 -6.36 0.25 -21.45
N VAL A 164 -7.27 0.69 -20.62
CA VAL A 164 -8.63 0.14 -20.56
C VAL A 164 -9.44 0.85 -21.65
N GLU A 165 -9.64 0.21 -22.79
CA GLU A 165 -10.46 0.76 -23.86
C GLU A 165 -11.92 0.78 -23.43
N ASN A 166 -12.39 1.95 -22.98
CA ASN A 166 -13.82 2.21 -22.86
C ASN A 166 -14.39 2.51 -24.26
N SER A 167 -15.13 1.57 -24.81
CA SER A 167 -15.80 1.64 -26.11
C SER A 167 -16.99 2.62 -26.14
N ASN A 168 -16.81 3.86 -25.64
CA ASN A 168 -17.76 4.94 -25.90
C ASN A 168 -17.02 6.27 -25.99
N HIS A 169 -16.99 6.82 -27.19
CA HIS A 169 -16.48 8.15 -27.52
C HIS A 169 -17.34 9.24 -26.84
N GLY A 170 -16.96 9.60 -25.64
CA GLY A 170 -17.44 10.77 -24.92
C GLY A 170 -16.37 11.21 -23.96
N MET A 171 -15.93 12.47 -24.01
CA MET A 171 -14.88 13.11 -23.22
C MET A 171 -14.61 12.37 -21.91
N LEU A 172 -13.39 11.92 -21.71
CA LEU A 172 -12.87 11.36 -20.45
C LEU A 172 -13.01 12.40 -19.34
N GLN A 173 -14.19 12.50 -18.74
CA GLN A 173 -14.31 13.03 -17.38
C GLN A 173 -13.58 12.01 -16.50
N LYS A 174 -12.44 12.40 -15.92
CA LYS A 174 -11.74 11.65 -14.90
C LYS A 174 -12.78 11.31 -13.82
N ARG A 175 -13.21 10.05 -13.73
CA ARG A 175 -14.19 9.64 -12.73
C ARG A 175 -13.61 9.92 -11.36
N LEU A 176 -14.39 10.53 -10.47
CA LEU A 176 -13.96 10.83 -9.11
C LEU A 176 -13.66 9.55 -8.32
N PHE A 177 -14.34 8.46 -8.63
CA PHE A 177 -14.22 7.18 -7.92
C PHE A 177 -14.16 5.99 -8.89
N PRO A 178 -13.52 4.87 -8.47
CA PRO A 178 -13.51 3.63 -9.24
C PRO A 178 -14.94 3.11 -9.52
N ALA A 179 -15.16 2.57 -10.72
CA ALA A 179 -16.42 1.95 -11.13
C ALA A 179 -16.28 0.43 -11.18
N PHE A 180 -17.35 -0.28 -10.81
CA PHE A 180 -17.43 -1.74 -10.83
C PHE A 180 -17.97 -2.27 -12.18
N PRO A 181 -17.60 -3.50 -12.59
CA PRO A 181 -16.56 -4.35 -11.98
C PRO A 181 -15.17 -3.73 -12.05
N LEU A 182 -14.29 -4.05 -11.08
CA LEU A 182 -12.92 -3.56 -11.09
C LEU A 182 -11.90 -4.67 -10.76
N LEU A 183 -10.64 -4.44 -11.17
CA LEU A 183 -9.49 -5.19 -10.68
C LEU A 183 -8.74 -4.35 -9.66
N ALA A 184 -8.43 -4.95 -8.50
CA ALA A 184 -7.59 -4.32 -7.48
C ALA A 184 -6.26 -5.07 -7.37
N LEU A 185 -5.15 -4.36 -7.58
CA LEU A 185 -3.80 -4.83 -7.32
C LEU A 185 -3.40 -4.39 -5.92
N VAL A 186 -3.40 -5.31 -4.97
CA VAL A 186 -2.97 -5.07 -3.59
C VAL A 186 -1.50 -5.44 -3.45
N VAL A 187 -0.64 -4.45 -3.19
CA VAL A 187 0.82 -4.59 -3.13
C VAL A 187 1.37 -3.91 -1.88
N SER A 188 1.83 -4.72 -0.93
CA SER A 188 2.34 -4.26 0.36
C SER A 188 3.58 -5.06 0.79
N GLY A 189 4.10 -4.81 1.99
CA GLY A 189 5.18 -5.59 2.60
C GLY A 189 4.81 -7.07 2.78
N GLY A 190 3.55 -7.37 3.10
CA GLY A 190 3.09 -8.74 3.37
C GLY A 190 2.27 -9.39 2.25
N HIS A 191 1.77 -8.62 1.29
CA HIS A 191 0.80 -9.12 0.31
C HIS A 191 1.10 -8.65 -1.11
N THR A 192 0.87 -9.55 -2.07
CA THR A 192 0.82 -9.23 -3.51
C THR A 192 -0.30 -10.06 -4.12
N GLN A 193 -1.44 -9.41 -4.41
CA GLN A 193 -2.66 -10.07 -4.87
C GLN A 193 -3.36 -9.27 -5.96
N ILE A 194 -4.00 -9.97 -6.89
CA ILE A 194 -4.98 -9.40 -7.80
C ILE A 194 -6.36 -9.86 -7.36
N LEU A 195 -7.26 -8.91 -7.15
CA LEU A 195 -8.63 -9.14 -6.75
C LEU A 195 -9.57 -8.70 -7.88
N TYR A 196 -10.58 -9.48 -8.18
CA TYR A 196 -11.72 -9.07 -8.98
C TYR A 196 -12.86 -8.68 -8.05
N MET A 197 -13.43 -7.49 -8.26
CA MET A 197 -14.53 -6.96 -7.47
C MET A 197 -15.70 -6.62 -8.39
N PRO A 198 -16.76 -7.44 -8.40
CA PRO A 198 -17.98 -7.12 -9.15
C PRO A 198 -18.79 -5.97 -8.55
N GLY A 199 -18.66 -5.76 -7.24
CA GLY A 199 -19.34 -4.73 -6.48
C GLY A 199 -18.63 -4.40 -5.16
N HIS A 200 -19.20 -3.47 -4.38
CA HIS A 200 -18.71 -3.19 -3.04
C HIS A 200 -18.80 -4.44 -2.15
N ASN A 201 -17.78 -4.65 -1.34
CA ASN A 201 -17.64 -5.75 -0.39
C ASN A 201 -17.69 -7.17 -1.01
N GLU A 202 -17.56 -7.29 -2.33
CA GLU A 202 -17.47 -8.54 -3.06
C GLU A 202 -16.04 -8.71 -3.59
N PHE A 203 -15.27 -9.64 -3.04
CA PHE A 203 -13.87 -9.85 -3.36
C PHE A 203 -13.63 -11.28 -3.82
N LYS A 204 -12.94 -11.43 -4.96
CA LYS A 204 -12.45 -12.71 -5.47
C LYS A 204 -10.95 -12.61 -5.75
N ILE A 205 -10.16 -13.43 -5.10
CA ILE A 205 -8.72 -13.56 -5.37
C ILE A 205 -8.56 -14.28 -6.71
N ILE A 206 -7.92 -13.63 -7.68
CA ILE A 206 -7.64 -14.22 -9.00
C ILE A 206 -6.15 -14.44 -9.24
N GLY A 207 -5.28 -13.82 -8.43
CA GLY A 207 -3.84 -14.02 -8.44
C GLY A 207 -3.25 -13.68 -7.08
N THR A 208 -2.23 -14.41 -6.66
CA THR A 208 -1.51 -14.18 -5.39
C THR A 208 -0.04 -14.54 -5.52
N THR A 209 0.81 -14.00 -4.64
CA THR A 209 2.21 -14.45 -4.62
C THR A 209 2.32 -15.85 -4.02
N GLU A 210 3.20 -16.66 -4.63
CA GLU A 210 3.50 -18.03 -4.17
C GLU A 210 4.65 -18.05 -3.15
N ASP A 211 5.35 -16.90 -3.00
CA ASP A 211 6.49 -16.76 -2.10
C ASP A 211 6.54 -15.34 -1.47
N ASP A 212 7.64 -14.62 -1.62
CA ASP A 212 7.80 -13.27 -1.08
C ASP A 212 6.76 -12.30 -1.69
N ALA A 213 6.19 -11.40 -0.89
CA ALA A 213 5.48 -10.25 -1.39
C ALA A 213 6.45 -9.27 -2.07
N VAL A 214 5.94 -8.44 -3.00
CA VAL A 214 6.79 -7.49 -3.73
C VAL A 214 7.46 -6.49 -2.78
N GLY A 215 6.75 -5.97 -1.79
CA GLY A 215 7.33 -5.04 -0.80
C GLY A 215 8.41 -5.69 0.04
N GLU A 216 8.20 -6.93 0.51
CA GLU A 216 9.22 -7.72 1.20
C GLU A 216 10.46 -7.95 0.30
N CYS A 217 10.25 -8.17 -1.00
CA CYS A 217 11.35 -8.29 -1.94
C CYS A 217 12.14 -6.98 -2.07
N PHE A 218 11.46 -5.82 -2.09
CA PHE A 218 12.12 -4.51 -2.03
C PHE A 218 13.00 -4.37 -0.78
N ASP A 219 12.52 -4.75 0.40
CA ASP A 219 13.29 -4.68 1.66
C ASP A 219 14.51 -5.61 1.63
N LYS A 220 14.34 -6.84 1.12
CA LYS A 220 15.42 -7.82 0.99
C LYS A 220 16.50 -7.35 0.00
N VAL A 221 16.12 -6.74 -1.11
CA VAL A 221 17.06 -6.20 -2.11
C VAL A 221 17.75 -4.96 -1.57
N ALA A 222 17.03 -4.04 -0.92
CA ALA A 222 17.61 -2.88 -0.24
C ALA A 222 18.72 -3.30 0.72
N LYS A 223 18.50 -4.33 1.54
CA LYS A 223 19.48 -4.89 2.45
C LYS A 223 20.74 -5.41 1.75
N ILE A 224 20.59 -6.08 0.57
CA ILE A 224 21.73 -6.52 -0.25
C ILE A 224 22.55 -5.33 -0.75
N LEU A 225 21.88 -4.25 -1.15
CA LEU A 225 22.50 -3.02 -1.67
C LEU A 225 23.01 -2.07 -0.60
N GLY A 226 22.79 -2.39 0.70
CA GLY A 226 23.20 -1.55 1.81
C GLY A 226 22.33 -0.30 2.01
N LEU A 227 21.13 -0.32 1.50
CA LEU A 227 20.15 0.76 1.65
C LEU A 227 19.36 0.61 2.96
N PRO A 228 18.87 1.72 3.55
CA PRO A 228 18.13 1.70 4.81
C PRO A 228 16.74 1.04 4.66
N TYR A 229 16.18 0.64 5.79
CA TYR A 229 14.77 0.25 5.93
C TYR A 229 13.90 1.52 6.13
N PRO A 230 12.67 1.56 5.53
CA PRO A 230 12.07 0.58 4.62
C PRO A 230 12.69 0.63 3.21
N GLY A 231 12.85 -0.56 2.62
CA GLY A 231 13.60 -0.73 1.38
C GLY A 231 12.92 -0.15 0.15
N GLY A 232 11.58 -0.17 0.10
CA GLY A 232 10.82 0.37 -1.03
C GLY A 232 11.15 1.84 -1.32
N PRO A 233 10.92 2.76 -0.38
CA PRO A 233 11.28 4.17 -0.52
C PRO A 233 12.79 4.41 -0.75
N ALA A 234 13.65 3.60 -0.12
CA ALA A 234 15.09 3.72 -0.26
C ALA A 234 15.55 3.37 -1.68
N ILE A 235 15.05 2.28 -2.25
CA ILE A 235 15.31 1.87 -3.66
C ILE A 235 14.75 2.93 -4.61
N ALA A 236 13.50 3.37 -4.43
CA ALA A 236 12.88 4.34 -5.31
C ALA A 236 13.68 5.65 -5.38
N ARG A 237 14.24 6.10 -4.25
CA ARG A 237 15.07 7.31 -4.17
C ARG A 237 16.35 7.19 -4.99
N VAL A 238 17.11 6.10 -4.82
CA VAL A 238 18.40 5.94 -5.52
C VAL A 238 18.24 5.51 -6.98
N ALA A 239 17.09 4.93 -7.35
CA ALA A 239 16.74 4.57 -8.71
C ALA A 239 16.21 5.75 -9.53
N SER A 240 15.84 6.86 -8.88
CA SER A 240 15.23 8.02 -9.55
C SER A 240 16.17 8.61 -10.60
N GLY A 241 15.69 8.75 -11.84
CA GLY A 241 16.46 9.29 -12.95
C GLY A 241 17.59 8.36 -13.48
N VAL A 242 17.68 7.14 -12.97
CA VAL A 242 18.72 6.18 -13.37
C VAL A 242 18.14 5.15 -14.35
N ALA A 243 18.78 4.97 -15.49
CA ALA A 243 18.40 3.94 -16.46
C ALA A 243 18.78 2.55 -15.95
N ALA A 244 17.86 1.58 -16.11
CA ALA A 244 18.12 0.18 -15.78
C ALA A 244 19.26 -0.40 -16.64
N LYS A 245 20.32 -0.84 -15.99
CA LYS A 245 21.54 -1.37 -16.66
C LYS A 245 21.52 -2.89 -16.77
N TYR A 246 21.00 -3.57 -15.74
CA TYR A 246 21.07 -5.03 -15.65
C TYR A 246 19.74 -5.66 -16.07
N LYS A 247 19.81 -6.64 -16.95
CA LYS A 247 18.65 -7.46 -17.31
C LYS A 247 18.45 -8.53 -16.24
N LEU A 248 17.38 -8.41 -15.47
CA LEU A 248 16.98 -9.40 -14.47
C LEU A 248 15.90 -10.33 -15.04
N PRO A 249 15.84 -11.59 -14.58
CA PRO A 249 14.86 -12.55 -15.09
C PRO A 249 13.47 -12.29 -14.52
N HIS A 250 12.44 -12.51 -15.35
CA HIS A 250 11.06 -12.63 -14.89
C HIS A 250 10.80 -14.05 -14.39
N PRO A 251 10.07 -14.22 -13.28
CA PRO A 251 9.74 -15.54 -12.76
C PRO A 251 8.78 -16.26 -13.70
N LYS A 252 8.92 -17.58 -13.79
CA LYS A 252 7.99 -18.43 -14.54
C LYS A 252 6.94 -18.99 -13.59
N VAL A 253 5.85 -18.26 -13.38
CA VAL A 253 4.74 -18.66 -12.54
C VAL A 253 3.47 -18.76 -13.36
N ALA A 254 2.67 -19.80 -13.10
CA ALA A 254 1.45 -20.09 -13.85
C ALA A 254 0.35 -19.05 -13.59
N GLY A 255 -0.44 -18.77 -14.62
CA GLY A 255 -1.62 -17.91 -14.53
C GLY A 255 -1.30 -16.50 -14.00
N LEU A 256 -2.18 -16.00 -13.14
CA LEU A 256 -2.09 -14.65 -12.58
C LEU A 256 -1.28 -14.56 -11.28
N ASN A 257 -0.66 -15.67 -10.84
CA ASN A 257 0.16 -15.69 -9.64
C ASN A 257 1.49 -14.96 -9.82
N PHE A 258 2.09 -14.56 -8.71
CA PHE A 258 3.38 -13.88 -8.64
C PHE A 258 4.43 -14.73 -7.93
N SER A 259 5.71 -14.40 -8.15
CA SER A 259 6.84 -14.87 -7.36
C SER A 259 7.94 -13.82 -7.39
N PHE A 260 8.53 -13.50 -6.25
CA PHE A 260 9.60 -12.50 -6.13
C PHE A 260 10.87 -13.02 -5.46
N SER A 261 10.84 -14.20 -4.83
CA SER A 261 12.03 -14.77 -4.18
C SER A 261 13.16 -15.07 -5.18
N GLY A 262 12.79 -15.47 -6.41
CA GLY A 262 13.73 -15.66 -7.52
C GLY A 262 14.39 -14.36 -7.97
N LEU A 263 13.65 -13.26 -8.01
CA LEU A 263 14.15 -11.94 -8.40
C LEU A 263 15.19 -11.42 -7.39
N LYS A 264 14.91 -11.51 -6.08
CA LYS A 264 15.90 -11.21 -5.02
C LYS A 264 17.20 -11.99 -5.21
N THR A 265 17.09 -13.28 -5.51
CA THR A 265 18.24 -14.15 -5.71
C THR A 265 19.03 -13.76 -6.97
N ALA A 266 18.32 -13.38 -8.05
CA ALA A 266 18.93 -12.89 -9.28
C ALA A 266 19.75 -11.60 -9.05
N VAL A 267 19.20 -10.64 -8.29
CA VAL A 267 19.94 -9.43 -7.88
C VAL A 267 21.18 -9.80 -7.10
N LEU A 268 21.07 -10.69 -6.08
CA LEU A 268 22.22 -11.13 -5.29
C LEU A 268 23.34 -11.71 -6.19
N ARG A 269 23.00 -12.58 -7.15
CA ARG A 269 23.96 -13.18 -8.07
C ARG A 269 24.56 -12.16 -9.02
N ALA A 270 23.77 -11.23 -9.52
CA ALA A 270 24.23 -10.16 -10.38
C ALA A 270 25.23 -9.23 -9.66
N VAL A 271 24.93 -8.87 -8.40
CA VAL A 271 25.85 -8.09 -7.53
C VAL A 271 27.14 -8.85 -7.29
N GLN A 272 27.10 -10.13 -6.88
CA GLN A 272 28.29 -10.95 -6.67
C GLN A 272 29.17 -11.01 -7.90
N LYS A 273 28.58 -11.19 -9.07
CA LYS A 273 29.28 -11.22 -10.36
C LYS A 273 29.94 -9.87 -10.68
N GLU A 274 29.21 -8.77 -10.48
CA GLU A 274 29.70 -7.42 -10.78
C GLU A 274 30.91 -7.02 -9.93
N VAL A 275 30.91 -7.41 -8.63
CA VAL A 275 32.02 -7.13 -7.73
C VAL A 275 33.11 -8.21 -7.72
N GLY A 276 32.97 -9.27 -8.53
CA GLY A 276 33.98 -10.30 -8.73
C GLY A 276 34.18 -11.26 -7.55
N VAL A 277 33.12 -11.51 -6.74
CA VAL A 277 33.22 -12.42 -5.60
C VAL A 277 32.48 -13.75 -5.86
N PRO A 278 32.85 -14.85 -5.19
CA PRO A 278 32.20 -16.14 -5.35
C PRO A 278 30.77 -16.13 -4.80
N ILE A 279 29.95 -17.09 -5.27
CA ILE A 279 28.56 -17.28 -4.84
C ILE A 279 28.43 -17.51 -3.32
N SER A 280 29.44 -18.06 -2.69
CA SER A 280 29.52 -18.28 -1.23
C SER A 280 29.79 -17.01 -0.43
N TYR A 281 30.11 -15.89 -1.09
CA TYR A 281 30.41 -14.65 -0.37
C TYR A 281 29.19 -14.13 0.39
N PRO A 282 29.33 -13.76 1.69
CA PRO A 282 28.21 -13.36 2.53
C PRO A 282 27.48 -12.11 1.98
N SER A 283 26.17 -12.20 1.81
CA SER A 283 25.35 -11.12 1.21
C SER A 283 25.42 -9.81 2.00
N HIS A 284 25.51 -9.88 3.34
CA HIS A 284 25.58 -8.70 4.21
C HIS A 284 26.87 -7.88 4.08
N LYS A 285 27.94 -8.46 3.49
CA LYS A 285 29.21 -7.78 3.21
C LYS A 285 29.29 -7.18 1.80
N LEU A 286 28.36 -7.48 0.92
CA LEU A 286 28.37 -6.98 -0.46
C LEU A 286 28.27 -5.46 -0.54
N LYS A 287 27.52 -4.84 0.37
CA LYS A 287 27.36 -3.39 0.45
C LYS A 287 28.68 -2.62 0.58
N GLU A 288 29.72 -3.23 1.16
CA GLU A 288 31.05 -2.64 1.36
C GLU A 288 31.87 -2.61 0.05
N LEU A 289 31.48 -3.41 -0.94
CA LEU A 289 32.15 -3.56 -2.24
C LEU A 289 31.48 -2.76 -3.38
N LEU A 290 30.26 -2.27 -3.14
CA LEU A 290 29.49 -1.55 -4.15
C LEU A 290 29.82 -0.06 -4.13
N THR A 291 30.04 0.51 -5.32
CA THR A 291 30.07 1.95 -5.50
C THR A 291 28.64 2.53 -5.49
N PRO A 292 28.45 3.83 -5.12
CA PRO A 292 27.14 4.47 -5.18
C PRO A 292 26.47 4.35 -6.54
N LYS A 293 27.21 4.43 -7.63
CA LYS A 293 26.69 4.24 -8.98
C LYS A 293 26.17 2.84 -9.21
N GLN A 294 26.90 1.81 -8.78
CA GLN A 294 26.43 0.42 -8.90
C GLN A 294 25.17 0.17 -8.08
N VAL A 295 25.07 0.74 -6.86
CA VAL A 295 23.86 0.68 -6.03
C VAL A 295 22.67 1.27 -6.79
N ALA A 296 22.83 2.44 -7.42
CA ALA A 296 21.77 3.08 -8.19
C ALA A 296 21.38 2.26 -9.44
N ASP A 297 22.39 1.74 -10.20
CA ASP A 297 22.17 0.91 -11.38
C ASP A 297 21.40 -0.40 -11.03
N PHE A 298 21.73 -1.06 -9.91
CA PHE A 298 21.01 -2.25 -9.43
C PHE A 298 19.61 -1.92 -8.92
N ALA A 299 19.46 -0.83 -8.15
CA ALA A 299 18.17 -0.37 -7.65
C ALA A 299 17.19 -0.07 -8.80
N ALA A 300 17.65 0.68 -9.83
CA ALA A 300 16.85 0.99 -11.00
C ALA A 300 16.47 -0.26 -11.81
N SER A 301 17.41 -1.18 -11.99
CA SER A 301 17.16 -2.43 -12.72
C SER A 301 16.17 -3.34 -11.97
N PHE A 302 16.29 -3.45 -10.65
CA PHE A 302 15.39 -4.22 -9.81
C PHE A 302 13.99 -3.61 -9.81
N GLN A 303 13.86 -2.30 -9.52
CA GLN A 303 12.58 -1.61 -9.49
C GLN A 303 11.82 -1.76 -10.81
N LYS A 304 12.51 -1.52 -11.93
CA LYS A 304 11.93 -1.70 -13.26
C LYS A 304 11.38 -3.11 -13.45
N THR A 305 12.19 -4.14 -13.17
CA THR A 305 11.76 -5.54 -13.35
C THR A 305 10.60 -5.91 -12.43
N ALA A 306 10.61 -5.46 -11.16
CA ALA A 306 9.52 -5.72 -10.23
C ALA A 306 8.20 -5.08 -10.70
N VAL A 307 8.25 -3.85 -11.22
CA VAL A 307 7.08 -3.16 -11.78
C VAL A 307 6.60 -3.84 -13.07
N GLU A 308 7.51 -4.24 -13.97
CA GLU A 308 7.16 -4.99 -15.19
C GLU A 308 6.40 -6.29 -14.88
N ILE A 309 6.84 -7.06 -13.87
CA ILE A 309 6.15 -8.29 -13.42
C ILE A 309 4.71 -7.98 -12.96
N LEU A 310 4.51 -6.91 -12.19
CA LEU A 310 3.17 -6.51 -11.72
C LEU A 310 2.28 -6.12 -12.92
N CYS A 311 2.80 -5.34 -13.87
CA CYS A 311 2.06 -4.90 -15.04
C CYS A 311 1.68 -6.07 -15.97
N GLU A 312 2.61 -6.98 -16.26
CA GLU A 312 2.35 -8.17 -17.08
C GLU A 312 1.17 -8.99 -16.54
N LYS A 313 1.11 -9.19 -15.21
CA LYS A 313 0.02 -9.93 -14.59
C LYS A 313 -1.31 -9.15 -14.61
N MET A 314 -1.26 -7.84 -14.49
CA MET A 314 -2.45 -6.99 -14.62
C MET A 314 -2.98 -7.00 -16.06
N GLU A 315 -2.11 -6.95 -17.08
CA GLU A 315 -2.49 -7.10 -18.49
C GLU A 315 -3.19 -8.44 -18.73
N MET A 316 -2.59 -9.54 -18.27
CA MET A 316 -3.19 -10.88 -18.36
C MET A 316 -4.55 -10.96 -17.63
N ALA A 317 -4.70 -10.26 -16.49
CA ALA A 317 -5.97 -10.22 -15.76
C ALA A 317 -7.04 -9.45 -16.54
N LEU A 318 -6.69 -8.32 -17.17
CA LEU A 318 -7.63 -7.55 -18.01
C LEU A 318 -8.08 -8.35 -19.24
N GLU A 319 -7.22 -9.16 -19.84
CA GLU A 319 -7.59 -10.05 -20.94
C GLU A 319 -8.63 -11.11 -20.51
N GLN A 320 -8.51 -11.61 -19.26
CA GLN A 320 -9.42 -12.62 -18.71
C GLN A 320 -10.72 -12.02 -18.16
N TYR A 321 -10.75 -10.74 -17.81
CA TYR A 321 -11.90 -10.02 -17.25
C TYR A 321 -12.21 -8.77 -18.06
N PRO A 322 -12.74 -8.92 -19.30
CA PRO A 322 -12.94 -7.81 -20.23
C PRO A 322 -14.09 -6.87 -19.85
N ASP A 323 -14.90 -7.23 -18.86
CA ASP A 323 -16.00 -6.42 -18.31
C ASP A 323 -15.54 -5.36 -17.30
N VAL A 324 -14.25 -5.39 -16.90
CA VAL A 324 -13.65 -4.47 -15.93
C VAL A 324 -13.70 -3.02 -16.42
N LYS A 325 -14.16 -2.12 -15.53
CA LYS A 325 -14.30 -0.68 -15.81
C LYS A 325 -13.23 0.19 -15.14
N SER A 326 -12.55 -0.36 -14.15
CA SER A 326 -11.50 0.37 -13.42
C SER A 326 -10.41 -0.57 -12.92
N ILE A 327 -9.20 -0.03 -12.83
CA ILE A 327 -8.07 -0.65 -12.13
C ILE A 327 -7.84 0.18 -10.87
N VAL A 328 -7.66 -0.50 -9.74
CA VAL A 328 -7.28 0.08 -8.45
C VAL A 328 -5.95 -0.49 -8.01
N VAL A 329 -5.03 0.34 -7.56
CA VAL A 329 -3.78 -0.11 -6.93
C VAL A 329 -3.78 0.32 -5.48
N ALA A 330 -3.44 -0.57 -4.56
CA ALA A 330 -3.54 -0.35 -3.13
C ALA A 330 -2.38 -0.97 -2.36
N GLY A 331 -2.17 -0.53 -1.12
CA GLY A 331 -1.07 -0.98 -0.25
C GLY A 331 0.19 -0.12 -0.41
N GLY A 332 1.16 -0.28 0.49
CA GLY A 332 2.35 0.60 0.59
C GLY A 332 3.15 0.77 -0.70
N VAL A 333 3.24 -0.28 -1.53
CA VAL A 333 3.96 -0.22 -2.81
C VAL A 333 3.20 0.63 -3.85
N SER A 334 1.91 0.93 -3.65
CA SER A 334 1.15 1.85 -4.51
C SER A 334 1.71 3.29 -4.50
N ALA A 335 2.54 3.64 -3.50
CA ALA A 335 3.27 4.91 -3.47
C ALA A 335 4.44 4.97 -4.46
N ASN A 336 4.86 3.85 -5.04
CA ASN A 336 6.01 3.81 -5.95
C ASN A 336 5.71 4.61 -7.23
N ALA A 337 6.54 5.63 -7.51
CA ALA A 337 6.35 6.55 -8.62
C ALA A 337 6.45 5.86 -10.00
N GLU A 338 7.32 4.85 -10.13
CA GLU A 338 7.44 4.11 -11.39
C GLU A 338 6.18 3.27 -11.67
N LEU A 339 5.60 2.64 -10.64
CA LEU A 339 4.33 1.90 -10.78
C LEU A 339 3.19 2.85 -11.20
N ARG A 340 3.11 4.03 -10.58
CA ARG A 340 2.11 5.07 -10.95
C ARG A 340 2.28 5.56 -12.38
N LYS A 341 3.52 5.69 -12.84
CA LYS A 341 3.85 6.15 -14.19
C LYS A 341 3.44 5.14 -15.27
N VAL A 342 3.59 3.83 -15.00
CA VAL A 342 3.29 2.78 -15.98
C VAL A 342 1.81 2.36 -15.99
N LEU A 343 1.04 2.71 -14.96
CA LEU A 343 -0.39 2.47 -14.84
C LEU A 343 -1.19 3.80 -14.72
N PRO A 344 -1.07 4.73 -15.69
CA PRO A 344 -1.63 6.09 -15.56
C PRO A 344 -3.17 6.11 -15.48
N GLU A 345 -3.85 5.07 -15.98
CA GLU A 345 -5.31 4.94 -15.97
C GLU A 345 -5.84 4.28 -14.67
N ALA A 346 -4.95 3.77 -13.81
CA ALA A 346 -5.35 3.17 -12.55
C ALA A 346 -5.64 4.23 -11.49
N PHE A 347 -6.55 3.89 -10.58
CA PHE A 347 -6.78 4.64 -9.37
C PHE A 347 -5.73 4.27 -8.34
N PHE A 348 -5.15 5.30 -7.72
CA PHE A 348 -4.19 5.17 -6.64
C PHE A 348 -4.63 6.03 -5.46
N PRO A 349 -4.47 5.59 -4.22
CA PRO A 349 -4.70 6.46 -3.08
C PRO A 349 -3.67 7.61 -3.09
N ALA A 350 -3.99 8.71 -2.44
CA ALA A 350 -2.97 9.74 -2.19
C ALA A 350 -1.73 9.09 -1.54
N PRO A 351 -0.50 9.54 -1.85
CA PRO A 351 0.72 8.91 -1.33
C PRO A 351 0.73 8.76 0.20
N ALA A 352 0.18 9.71 0.94
CA ALA A 352 0.03 9.66 2.39
C ALA A 352 -0.96 8.59 2.89
N LEU A 353 -1.84 8.09 2.02
CA LEU A 353 -2.84 7.06 2.32
C LEU A 353 -2.47 5.67 1.77
N SER A 354 -1.30 5.55 1.15
CA SER A 354 -0.83 4.26 0.59
C SER A 354 -0.40 3.27 1.68
N GLY A 355 0.19 3.76 2.78
CA GLY A 355 0.55 2.96 3.96
C GLY A 355 -0.63 2.72 4.90
N ASP A 356 -0.36 2.02 6.00
CA ASP A 356 -1.35 1.70 7.02
C ASP A 356 -1.84 2.98 7.72
N ASN A 357 -3.16 3.14 7.79
CA ASN A 357 -3.77 4.34 8.38
C ASN A 357 -5.21 4.08 8.85
N GLY A 358 -5.73 4.93 9.75
CA GLY A 358 -7.07 4.77 10.31
C GLY A 358 -8.19 5.08 9.31
N ALA A 359 -7.94 6.00 8.36
CA ALA A 359 -8.97 6.43 7.42
C ALA A 359 -9.38 5.32 6.46
N MET A 360 -8.45 4.48 6.01
CA MET A 360 -8.76 3.33 5.16
C MET A 360 -9.68 2.32 5.87
N VAL A 361 -9.52 2.14 7.20
CA VAL A 361 -10.35 1.24 8.01
C VAL A 361 -11.76 1.80 8.15
N ALA A 362 -11.90 3.10 8.42
CA ALA A 362 -13.19 3.76 8.48
C ALA A 362 -13.93 3.75 7.14
N ALA A 363 -13.21 3.97 6.02
CA ALA A 363 -13.79 3.89 4.68
C ALA A 363 -14.32 2.49 4.36
N ALA A 364 -13.51 1.45 4.61
CA ALA A 364 -13.95 0.07 4.38
C ALA A 364 -15.19 -0.28 5.22
N CYS A 365 -15.22 0.11 6.49
CA CYS A 365 -16.36 -0.09 7.37
C CYS A 365 -17.64 0.56 6.82
N TYR A 366 -17.56 1.78 6.28
CA TYR A 366 -18.71 2.46 5.69
C TYR A 366 -19.33 1.63 4.56
N TYR A 367 -18.53 1.12 3.63
CA TYR A 367 -19.03 0.29 2.53
C TYR A 367 -19.50 -1.09 2.99
N GLU A 368 -18.92 -1.65 4.06
CA GLU A 368 -19.44 -2.85 4.71
C GLU A 368 -20.82 -2.62 5.30
N ILE A 369 -21.04 -1.49 6.01
CA ILE A 369 -22.35 -1.09 6.54
C ILE A 369 -23.38 -0.94 5.41
N LEU A 370 -23.04 -0.25 4.33
CA LEU A 370 -23.90 -0.10 3.16
C LEU A 370 -24.25 -1.45 2.50
N SER A 371 -23.33 -2.41 2.55
CA SER A 371 -23.55 -3.78 2.07
C SER A 371 -24.36 -4.65 3.05
N GLY A 372 -24.81 -4.08 4.19
CA GLY A 372 -25.65 -4.77 5.16
C GLY A 372 -24.89 -5.59 6.21
N VAL A 373 -23.57 -5.45 6.30
CA VAL A 373 -22.77 -6.06 7.39
C VAL A 373 -23.25 -5.52 8.73
N LYS A 374 -23.44 -6.39 9.71
CA LYS A 374 -23.89 -6.02 11.05
C LYS A 374 -22.72 -5.80 11.99
N PRO A 375 -22.87 -4.94 13.00
CA PRO A 375 -21.85 -4.79 14.03
C PRO A 375 -21.61 -6.11 14.76
N VAL A 376 -20.38 -6.31 15.17
CA VAL A 376 -19.97 -7.49 15.96
C VAL A 376 -20.29 -7.26 17.43
N ASP A 377 -20.60 -8.35 18.16
CA ASP A 377 -20.66 -8.33 19.61
C ASP A 377 -19.24 -8.04 20.16
N PRO A 378 -19.01 -6.92 20.88
CA PRO A 378 -17.68 -6.59 21.38
C PRO A 378 -17.06 -7.70 22.24
N TYR A 379 -17.87 -8.50 22.94
CA TYR A 379 -17.39 -9.60 23.77
C TYR A 379 -16.96 -10.83 22.98
N LYS A 380 -17.32 -10.92 21.69
CA LYS A 380 -17.04 -12.06 20.79
C LYS A 380 -16.10 -11.73 19.66
N LEU A 381 -15.60 -10.50 19.57
CA LEU A 381 -14.65 -10.12 18.54
C LEU A 381 -13.38 -10.98 18.65
N ASN A 382 -13.06 -11.68 17.57
CA ASN A 382 -11.84 -12.46 17.41
C ASN A 382 -10.85 -11.81 16.46
N ILE A 383 -9.57 -12.11 16.65
CA ILE A 383 -8.50 -11.70 15.75
C ILE A 383 -8.02 -12.90 14.93
N TYR A 384 -7.63 -12.63 13.68
CA TYR A 384 -7.14 -13.66 12.77
C TYR A 384 -5.85 -13.17 12.09
N PRO A 385 -4.67 -13.60 12.58
CA PRO A 385 -3.38 -13.24 11.97
C PRO A 385 -3.29 -13.59 10.49
N ARG A 386 -4.05 -14.61 10.06
CA ARG A 386 -4.15 -15.05 8.66
C ARG A 386 -5.59 -15.44 8.36
N ILE A 387 -6.19 -14.74 7.42
CA ILE A 387 -7.52 -15.07 6.89
C ILE A 387 -7.61 -14.54 5.45
N SER A 388 -8.36 -15.23 4.60
CA SER A 388 -8.62 -14.77 3.23
C SER A 388 -9.56 -13.57 3.22
N ILE A 389 -9.32 -12.62 2.32
CA ILE A 389 -10.19 -11.46 2.08
C ILE A 389 -11.59 -11.85 1.59
N GLU A 390 -11.74 -13.05 1.05
CA GLU A 390 -13.02 -13.58 0.55
C GLU A 390 -13.97 -14.05 1.67
N LYS A 391 -13.46 -14.14 2.91
CA LYS A 391 -14.21 -14.53 4.11
C LYS A 391 -14.62 -13.31 4.92
#